data_5da56a82dd9223fd3951d7fc1d0f3bbe
#
_entry.id   5da56a82dd9223fd3951d7fc1d0f3bbe
#
_cell.length_a   1.000
_cell.length_b   1.000
_cell.length_c   1.000
_cell.angle_alpha   90.00
_cell.angle_beta   90.00
_cell.angle_gamma   90.00
#
_symmetry.space_group_name_H-M   'P 1'
#
loop_
_entity.id
_entity.type
_entity.pdbx_description
1 polymer ?
#
loop_
_entity_poly.entity_id
_entity_poly.type
_entity_poly.pdbx_seq_one_letter_code
_entity_poly.pdbx_strand_id
1 'polypeptide(L)'
;MNEGEKKRAVVLLSGGMDSCVCAALAARDYAAAALHVSYGQRTEDRERQSFLAICQRLNIQEKLLVRNDALRAIGGSALTDENIPVPTGDAVDHAIAHDIPVTYVPFRNAHFLAVAVSWAEVLGAEKVYIGAVEQDSSGYPDCRPEYYEAFNQVVKTGTKAGTIEIATPLVRLRKAEIVRLGLELAAPFDLTWSCYSRQDKACGVCDSCVLRLRAFAAAGARDPIPYAEKEIVES
;
A
#
# COMPACT_ATOMS: atom_id res chain seq x y z
N MET A 1 8.73 24.75 27.03
CA MET A 1 8.62 23.91 25.81
C MET A 1 8.81 22.48 26.28
N ASN A 2 7.76 21.65 26.21
CA ASN A 2 7.87 20.25 26.65
C ASN A 2 8.79 19.49 25.69
N GLU A 3 9.98 19.14 26.17
CA GLU A 3 10.84 18.14 25.52
C GLU A 3 10.12 16.79 25.60
N GLY A 4 9.70 16.24 24.46
CA GLY A 4 9.39 14.83 24.38
C GLY A 4 8.19 14.37 23.57
N GLU A 5 7.30 15.22 23.09
CA GLU A 5 6.18 14.73 22.29
C GLU A 5 6.58 14.61 20.81
N LYS A 6 6.63 13.35 20.29
CA LYS A 6 6.92 13.15 18.86
C LYS A 6 5.87 13.88 18.01
N LYS A 7 6.33 14.52 16.95
CA LYS A 7 5.46 15.06 15.90
C LYS A 7 4.58 13.96 15.34
N ARG A 8 3.39 14.30 14.84
CA ARG A 8 2.43 13.32 14.32
C ARG A 8 2.58 13.12 12.82
N ALA A 9 2.34 11.90 12.37
CA ALA A 9 2.19 11.56 10.95
C ALA A 9 1.02 10.59 10.76
N VAL A 10 0.30 10.75 9.65
CA VAL A 10 -0.68 9.77 9.17
C VAL A 10 0.03 8.83 8.21
N VAL A 11 -0.26 7.53 8.27
CA VAL A 11 0.21 6.56 7.28
C VAL A 11 -0.95 5.83 6.64
N LEU A 12 -1.03 5.87 5.31
CA LEU A 12 -1.93 5.05 4.51
C LEU A 12 -1.44 3.61 4.55
N LEU A 13 -2.13 2.75 5.29
CA LEU A 13 -1.75 1.36 5.53
C LEU A 13 -2.82 0.41 4.98
N SER A 14 -2.55 -0.13 3.79
CA SER A 14 -3.45 -1.11 3.14
C SER A 14 -3.38 -2.50 3.76
N GLY A 15 -2.31 -2.82 4.48
CA GLY A 15 -1.97 -4.18 4.91
C GLY A 15 -0.98 -4.89 3.98
N GLY A 16 -0.63 -4.29 2.84
CA GLY A 16 0.38 -4.79 1.90
C GLY A 16 1.81 -4.47 2.34
N MET A 17 2.77 -5.11 1.66
CA MET A 17 4.21 -5.04 1.95
C MET A 17 4.75 -3.60 1.98
N ASP A 18 4.51 -2.83 0.93
CA ASP A 18 5.06 -1.48 0.79
C ASP A 18 4.50 -0.52 1.85
N SER A 19 3.18 -0.58 2.09
CA SER A 19 2.53 0.23 3.11
C SER A 19 2.99 -0.14 4.54
N CYS A 20 3.34 -1.41 4.76
CA CYS A 20 3.92 -1.89 6.03
C CYS A 20 5.29 -1.27 6.28
N VAL A 21 6.16 -1.19 5.26
CA VAL A 21 7.47 -0.52 5.38
C VAL A 21 7.30 0.97 5.66
N CYS A 22 6.35 1.65 4.99
CA CYS A 22 6.01 3.03 5.31
C CYS A 22 5.51 3.21 6.74
N ALA A 23 4.69 2.26 7.24
CA ALA A 23 4.21 2.30 8.62
C ALA A 23 5.36 2.13 9.63
N ALA A 24 6.32 1.25 9.35
CA ALA A 24 7.51 1.07 10.18
C ALA A 24 8.39 2.34 10.21
N LEU A 25 8.58 3.00 9.06
CA LEU A 25 9.27 4.30 8.98
C LEU A 25 8.54 5.38 9.79
N ALA A 26 7.23 5.52 9.58
CA ALA A 26 6.43 6.52 10.29
C ALA A 26 6.45 6.28 11.81
N ALA A 27 6.29 5.03 12.27
CA ALA A 27 6.30 4.69 13.70
C ALA A 27 7.67 4.89 14.36
N ARG A 28 8.77 4.73 13.60
CA ARG A 28 10.12 5.03 14.09
C ARG A 28 10.30 6.52 14.39
N ASP A 29 9.86 7.37 13.49
CA ASP A 29 10.21 8.80 13.47
C ASP A 29 9.13 9.71 14.08
N TYR A 30 7.85 9.27 14.09
CA TYR A 30 6.67 10.05 14.48
C TYR A 30 5.79 9.30 15.47
N ALA A 31 4.87 10.03 16.11
CA ALA A 31 3.66 9.46 16.69
C ALA A 31 2.70 9.14 15.54
N ALA A 32 2.78 7.89 15.04
CA ALA A 32 2.07 7.48 13.84
C ALA A 32 0.59 7.23 14.11
N ALA A 33 -0.27 7.69 13.19
CA ALA A 33 -1.70 7.37 13.09
C ALA A 33 -1.94 6.61 11.77
N ALA A 34 -2.59 5.46 11.81
CA ALA A 34 -2.77 4.59 10.64
C ALA A 34 -4.17 4.70 10.04
N LEU A 35 -4.25 4.95 8.73
CA LEU A 35 -5.49 5.01 7.96
C LEU A 35 -5.60 3.80 7.04
N HIS A 36 -6.70 3.06 7.16
CA HIS A 36 -7.10 2.03 6.19
C HIS A 36 -8.34 2.48 5.43
N VAL A 37 -8.31 2.34 4.11
CA VAL A 37 -9.46 2.65 3.26
C VAL A 37 -9.89 1.38 2.52
N SER A 38 -11.06 0.87 2.88
CA SER A 38 -11.76 -0.18 2.14
C SER A 38 -12.54 0.45 0.98
N TYR A 39 -12.53 -0.20 -0.19
CA TYR A 39 -13.23 0.32 -1.39
C TYR A 39 -13.93 -0.77 -2.21
N GLY A 40 -14.21 -1.91 -1.57
CA GLY A 40 -14.83 -3.08 -2.19
C GLY A 40 -13.84 -3.93 -2.98
N GLN A 41 -12.55 -3.88 -2.66
CA GLN A 41 -11.53 -4.77 -3.23
C GLN A 41 -11.75 -6.23 -2.82
N ARG A 42 -11.35 -7.17 -3.67
CA ARG A 42 -11.61 -8.62 -3.52
C ARG A 42 -11.15 -9.22 -2.20
N THR A 43 -10.07 -8.71 -1.61
CA THR A 43 -9.46 -9.21 -0.38
C THR A 43 -9.59 -8.24 0.80
N GLU A 44 -10.66 -7.41 0.80
CA GLU A 44 -10.91 -6.36 1.80
C GLU A 44 -10.78 -6.86 3.24
N ASP A 45 -11.42 -7.97 3.59
CA ASP A 45 -11.38 -8.49 4.96
C ASP A 45 -9.97 -8.94 5.37
N ARG A 46 -9.23 -9.57 4.48
CA ARG A 46 -7.86 -10.02 4.74
C ARG A 46 -6.89 -8.83 4.88
N GLU A 47 -7.04 -7.82 4.04
CA GLU A 47 -6.25 -6.59 4.12
C GLU A 47 -6.52 -5.85 5.44
N ARG A 48 -7.79 -5.76 5.84
CA ARG A 48 -8.19 -5.17 7.13
C ARG A 48 -7.61 -5.93 8.33
N GLN A 49 -7.58 -7.27 8.29
CA GLN A 49 -6.93 -8.08 9.33
C GLN A 49 -5.43 -7.80 9.39
N SER A 50 -4.75 -7.73 8.24
CA SER A 50 -3.34 -7.37 8.15
C SER A 50 -3.06 -5.97 8.69
N PHE A 51 -3.89 -4.98 8.33
CA PHE A 51 -3.81 -3.62 8.88
C PHE A 51 -3.84 -3.62 10.41
N LEU A 52 -4.80 -4.28 11.02
CA LEU A 52 -4.95 -4.32 12.48
C LEU A 52 -3.76 -5.01 13.16
N ALA A 53 -3.30 -6.14 12.60
CA ALA A 53 -2.15 -6.88 13.11
C ALA A 53 -0.84 -6.08 13.01
N ILE A 54 -0.62 -5.38 11.90
CA ILE A 54 0.54 -4.50 11.71
C ILE A 54 0.49 -3.34 12.70
N CYS A 55 -0.66 -2.67 12.87
CA CYS A 55 -0.82 -1.61 13.87
C CYS A 55 -0.48 -2.09 15.28
N GLN A 56 -0.95 -3.27 15.66
CA GLN A 56 -0.64 -3.87 16.96
C GLN A 56 0.88 -4.13 17.12
N ARG A 57 1.51 -4.73 16.11
CA ARG A 57 2.95 -5.05 16.14
C ARG A 57 3.83 -3.79 16.19
N LEU A 58 3.45 -2.73 15.48
CA LEU A 58 4.17 -1.45 15.45
C LEU A 58 3.74 -0.49 16.58
N ASN A 59 2.86 -0.93 17.49
CA ASN A 59 2.33 -0.12 18.59
C ASN A 59 1.65 1.19 18.14
N ILE A 60 0.98 1.18 16.98
CA ILE A 60 0.20 2.32 16.47
C ILE A 60 -1.19 2.28 17.11
N GLN A 61 -1.44 3.21 18.03
CA GLN A 61 -2.70 3.25 18.77
C GLN A 61 -3.82 3.97 18.02
N GLU A 62 -3.50 5.09 17.38
CA GLU A 62 -4.43 5.91 16.62
C GLU A 62 -4.74 5.25 15.26
N LYS A 63 -6.00 4.87 15.04
CA LYS A 63 -6.42 4.15 13.82
C LYS A 63 -7.72 4.71 13.28
N LEU A 64 -7.80 4.89 11.97
CA LEU A 64 -9.02 5.25 11.26
C LEU A 64 -9.28 4.22 10.15
N LEU A 65 -10.47 3.64 10.15
CA LEU A 65 -10.95 2.76 9.08
C LEU A 65 -12.08 3.46 8.35
N VAL A 66 -11.93 3.64 7.05
CA VAL A 66 -12.90 4.32 6.19
C VAL A 66 -13.32 3.38 5.06
N ARG A 67 -14.59 3.47 4.67
CA ARG A 67 -15.11 2.80 3.48
C ARG A 67 -15.43 3.83 2.38
N ASN A 68 -14.92 3.61 1.18
CA ASN A 68 -15.17 4.43 0.01
C ASN A 68 -15.86 3.61 -1.09
N ASP A 69 -17.16 3.44 -0.99
CA ASP A 69 -17.95 2.65 -1.95
C ASP A 69 -18.03 3.29 -3.34
N ALA A 70 -17.68 4.58 -3.48
CA ALA A 70 -17.70 5.26 -4.78
C ALA A 70 -16.72 4.61 -5.78
N LEU A 71 -15.55 4.15 -5.34
CA LEU A 71 -14.59 3.50 -6.23
C LEU A 71 -15.11 2.17 -6.79
N ARG A 72 -15.88 1.42 -6.01
CA ARG A 72 -16.57 0.21 -6.50
C ARG A 72 -17.69 0.55 -7.45
N ALA A 73 -18.49 1.57 -7.14
CA ALA A 73 -19.62 2.01 -7.97
C ALA A 73 -19.16 2.56 -9.34
N ILE A 74 -18.01 3.23 -9.39
CA ILE A 74 -17.38 3.70 -10.64
C ILE A 74 -16.94 2.50 -11.49
N GLY A 75 -16.36 1.46 -10.88
CA GLY A 75 -15.93 0.25 -11.58
C GLY A 75 -14.64 0.42 -12.41
N GLY A 76 -14.50 -0.39 -13.45
CA GLY A 76 -13.41 -0.31 -14.43
C GLY A 76 -12.08 -0.91 -13.96
N SER A 77 -12.07 -1.72 -12.88
CA SER A 77 -10.89 -2.41 -12.40
C SER A 77 -11.18 -3.84 -11.99
N ALA A 78 -10.26 -4.75 -12.32
CA ALA A 78 -10.32 -6.14 -11.87
C ALA A 78 -10.28 -6.29 -10.32
N LEU A 79 -9.90 -5.26 -9.58
CA LEU A 79 -9.90 -5.29 -8.12
C LEU A 79 -11.28 -5.02 -7.51
N THR A 80 -12.17 -4.34 -8.23
CA THR A 80 -13.50 -3.93 -7.77
C THR A 80 -14.64 -4.56 -8.54
N ASP A 81 -14.37 -5.15 -9.73
CA ASP A 81 -15.33 -5.83 -10.58
C ASP A 81 -14.91 -7.30 -10.78
N GLU A 82 -15.76 -8.23 -10.30
CA GLU A 82 -15.50 -9.67 -10.40
C GLU A 82 -15.62 -10.21 -11.83
N ASN A 83 -16.28 -9.48 -12.74
CA ASN A 83 -16.38 -9.86 -14.14
C ASN A 83 -15.08 -9.60 -14.93
N ILE A 84 -14.17 -8.77 -14.39
CA ILE A 84 -12.86 -8.51 -15.00
C ILE A 84 -11.84 -9.47 -14.36
N PRO A 85 -11.27 -10.43 -15.09
CA PRO A 85 -10.32 -11.38 -14.51
C PRO A 85 -9.02 -10.70 -14.09
N VAL A 86 -8.46 -11.13 -12.94
CA VAL A 86 -7.11 -10.73 -12.52
C VAL A 86 -6.09 -11.53 -13.33
N PRO A 87 -5.11 -10.90 -14.00
CA PRO A 87 -4.07 -11.60 -14.75
C PRO A 87 -3.25 -12.54 -13.86
N THR A 88 -2.90 -13.71 -14.40
CA THR A 88 -2.09 -14.73 -13.71
C THR A 88 -1.05 -15.34 -14.65
N GLY A 89 0.04 -15.89 -14.08
CA GLY A 89 1.09 -16.57 -14.85
C GLY A 89 1.77 -15.67 -15.87
N ASP A 90 1.96 -16.17 -17.11
CA ASP A 90 2.68 -15.46 -18.18
C ASP A 90 1.99 -14.18 -18.63
N ALA A 91 0.67 -14.04 -18.42
CA ALA A 91 -0.06 -12.81 -18.72
C ALA A 91 0.39 -11.63 -17.83
N VAL A 92 1.02 -11.90 -16.69
CA VAL A 92 1.56 -10.86 -15.79
C VAL A 92 2.72 -10.11 -16.43
N ASP A 93 3.66 -10.80 -17.07
CA ASP A 93 4.83 -10.18 -17.70
C ASP A 93 4.43 -9.30 -18.91
N HIS A 94 3.40 -9.70 -19.66
CA HIS A 94 2.82 -8.89 -20.74
C HIS A 94 2.08 -7.66 -20.20
N ALA A 95 1.35 -7.77 -19.11
CA ALA A 95 0.61 -6.66 -18.50
C ALA A 95 1.55 -5.59 -17.91
N ILE A 96 2.69 -5.99 -17.37
CA ILE A 96 3.69 -5.05 -16.80
C ILE A 96 4.44 -4.28 -17.90
N ALA A 97 4.56 -4.83 -19.11
CA ALA A 97 5.46 -4.30 -20.14
C ALA A 97 4.89 -3.15 -20.99
N HIS A 98 3.58 -3.02 -21.17
CA HIS A 98 3.04 -2.21 -22.28
C HIS A 98 1.83 -1.30 -21.98
N ASP A 99 1.06 -1.47 -20.90
CA ASP A 99 -0.16 -0.69 -20.65
C ASP A 99 -0.47 -0.50 -19.16
N ILE A 100 -1.38 0.43 -18.85
CA ILE A 100 -1.97 0.55 -17.51
C ILE A 100 -2.76 -0.75 -17.23
N PRO A 101 -2.38 -1.55 -16.24
CA PRO A 101 -2.99 -2.86 -16.04
C PRO A 101 -4.45 -2.77 -15.61
N VAL A 102 -5.24 -3.80 -15.94
CA VAL A 102 -6.66 -3.91 -15.56
C VAL A 102 -6.92 -3.90 -14.05
N THR A 103 -5.86 -4.06 -13.24
CA THR A 103 -5.90 -3.92 -11.77
C THR A 103 -5.79 -2.47 -11.29
N TYR A 104 -5.55 -1.52 -12.19
CA TYR A 104 -5.58 -0.10 -11.85
C TYR A 104 -7.01 0.33 -11.49
N VAL A 105 -7.18 0.87 -10.30
CA VAL A 105 -8.43 1.53 -9.89
C VAL A 105 -8.29 3.02 -10.21
N PRO A 106 -9.10 3.57 -11.12
CA PRO A 106 -8.92 4.94 -11.61
C PRO A 106 -8.85 5.97 -10.49
N PHE A 107 -7.73 6.71 -10.45
CA PHE A 107 -7.48 7.84 -9.55
C PHE A 107 -7.63 7.50 -8.04
N ARG A 108 -7.44 6.23 -7.66
CA ARG A 108 -7.67 5.73 -6.30
C ARG A 108 -6.82 6.45 -5.25
N ASN A 109 -5.54 6.70 -5.55
CA ASN A 109 -4.64 7.32 -4.58
C ASN A 109 -5.05 8.76 -4.24
N ALA A 110 -5.71 9.49 -5.16
CA ALA A 110 -6.29 10.81 -4.84
C ALA A 110 -7.38 10.73 -3.77
N HIS A 111 -8.28 9.74 -3.88
CA HIS A 111 -9.32 9.52 -2.87
C HIS A 111 -8.72 9.21 -1.50
N PHE A 112 -7.69 8.36 -1.47
CA PHE A 112 -7.03 7.99 -0.22
C PHE A 112 -6.27 9.16 0.39
N LEU A 113 -5.56 9.93 -0.42
CA LEU A 113 -4.84 11.11 0.01
C LEU A 113 -5.79 12.20 0.52
N ALA A 114 -6.95 12.41 -0.12
CA ALA A 114 -7.93 13.39 0.34
C ALA A 114 -8.42 13.07 1.77
N VAL A 115 -8.75 11.80 2.05
CA VAL A 115 -9.14 11.36 3.40
C VAL A 115 -7.96 11.50 4.38
N ALA A 116 -6.76 11.08 3.97
CA ALA A 116 -5.57 11.14 4.82
C ALA A 116 -5.18 12.57 5.20
N VAL A 117 -5.23 13.49 4.25
CA VAL A 117 -4.93 14.92 4.48
C VAL A 117 -5.97 15.55 5.39
N SER A 118 -7.27 15.27 5.18
CA SER A 118 -8.34 15.76 6.07
C SER A 118 -8.12 15.30 7.51
N TRP A 119 -7.76 14.03 7.69
CA TRP A 119 -7.48 13.50 9.02
C TRP A 119 -6.18 14.03 9.62
N ALA A 120 -5.14 14.18 8.81
CA ALA A 120 -3.87 14.79 9.21
C ALA A 120 -4.07 16.23 9.73
N GLU A 121 -4.93 17.02 9.07
CA GLU A 121 -5.26 18.38 9.50
C GLU A 121 -5.96 18.39 10.87
N VAL A 122 -6.89 17.45 11.12
CA VAL A 122 -7.58 17.30 12.42
C VAL A 122 -6.61 16.90 13.53
N LEU A 123 -5.67 15.98 13.23
CA LEU A 123 -4.68 15.51 14.18
C LEU A 123 -3.51 16.50 14.42
N GLY A 124 -3.38 17.54 13.60
CA GLY A 124 -2.19 18.39 13.57
C GLY A 124 -0.94 17.64 13.13
N ALA A 125 -1.09 16.65 12.24
CA ALA A 125 0.03 15.89 11.70
C ALA A 125 0.77 16.67 10.63
N GLU A 126 2.10 16.50 10.58
CA GLU A 126 2.95 17.22 9.62
C GLU A 126 3.13 16.42 8.32
N LYS A 127 2.96 15.10 8.35
CA LYS A 127 3.18 14.22 7.19
C LYS A 127 2.05 13.22 6.99
N VAL A 128 1.84 12.90 5.72
CA VAL A 128 1.04 11.76 5.27
C VAL A 128 1.95 10.82 4.49
N TYR A 129 2.20 9.62 5.02
CA TYR A 129 2.99 8.60 4.35
C TYR A 129 2.13 7.73 3.45
N ILE A 130 2.62 7.46 2.22
CA ILE A 130 2.01 6.51 1.29
C ILE A 130 3.07 5.61 0.67
N GLY A 131 2.82 4.30 0.63
CA GLY A 131 3.70 3.27 0.09
C GLY A 131 3.59 3.14 -1.43
N ALA A 132 3.63 4.26 -2.16
CA ALA A 132 3.66 4.25 -3.61
C ALA A 132 5.03 3.87 -4.13
N VAL A 133 5.06 3.11 -5.23
CA VAL A 133 6.27 2.63 -5.90
C VAL A 133 6.09 2.81 -7.40
N GLU A 134 7.03 3.49 -8.06
CA GLU A 134 7.05 3.65 -9.50
C GLU A 134 7.79 2.50 -10.19
N GLN A 135 8.98 2.16 -9.66
CA GLN A 135 9.84 1.11 -10.23
C GLN A 135 9.37 -0.29 -9.83
N ASP A 136 9.54 -1.25 -10.72
CA ASP A 136 9.13 -2.65 -10.51
C ASP A 136 7.66 -2.77 -10.03
N SER A 137 6.82 -1.81 -10.45
CA SER A 137 5.42 -1.74 -10.10
C SER A 137 4.53 -1.95 -11.34
N SER A 138 3.22 -1.94 -11.10
CA SER A 138 2.23 -2.17 -12.14
C SER A 138 2.02 -1.00 -13.12
N GLY A 139 2.84 0.07 -13.10
CA GLY A 139 2.74 1.19 -14.04
C GLY A 139 1.55 2.14 -13.79
N TYR A 140 1.04 2.22 -12.57
CA TYR A 140 -0.09 3.09 -12.24
C TYR A 140 0.27 4.57 -12.34
N PRO A 141 -0.53 5.40 -13.05
CA PRO A 141 -0.24 6.83 -13.24
C PRO A 141 -0.15 7.60 -11.91
N ASP A 142 -0.96 7.22 -10.92
CA ASP A 142 -1.03 7.83 -9.59
C ASP A 142 0.01 7.28 -8.59
N CYS A 143 1.05 6.58 -9.11
CA CYS A 143 2.22 6.15 -8.34
C CYS A 143 3.51 6.87 -8.77
N ARG A 144 3.45 7.82 -9.70
CA ARG A 144 4.62 8.54 -10.22
C ARG A 144 5.03 9.70 -9.30
N PRO A 145 6.31 10.05 -9.20
CA PRO A 145 6.78 11.17 -8.40
C PRO A 145 6.09 12.50 -8.71
N GLU A 146 5.89 12.80 -10.01
CA GLU A 146 5.27 14.05 -10.47
C GLU A 146 3.83 14.19 -9.97
N TYR A 147 3.11 13.07 -9.85
CA TYR A 147 1.77 13.05 -9.26
C TYR A 147 1.79 13.55 -7.82
N TYR A 148 2.73 13.08 -6.99
CA TYR A 148 2.83 13.49 -5.58
C TYR A 148 3.37 14.91 -5.42
N GLU A 149 4.26 15.37 -6.30
CA GLU A 149 4.70 16.75 -6.36
C GLU A 149 3.51 17.70 -6.62
N ALA A 150 2.68 17.38 -7.62
CA ALA A 150 1.46 18.12 -7.91
C ALA A 150 0.45 18.06 -6.75
N PHE A 151 0.27 16.87 -6.14
CA PHE A 151 -0.66 16.72 -5.01
C PHE A 151 -0.21 17.51 -3.78
N ASN A 152 1.10 17.61 -3.51
CA ASN A 152 1.65 18.46 -2.46
C ASN A 152 1.31 19.95 -2.68
N GLN A 153 1.24 20.45 -3.93
CA GLN A 153 0.78 21.82 -4.19
C GLN A 153 -0.72 21.98 -3.87
N VAL A 154 -1.55 20.97 -4.18
CA VAL A 154 -2.97 20.96 -3.79
C VAL A 154 -3.10 21.03 -2.27
N VAL A 155 -2.36 20.19 -1.54
CA VAL A 155 -2.36 20.18 -0.07
C VAL A 155 -1.93 21.51 0.51
N LYS A 156 -0.85 22.09 -0.01
CA LYS A 156 -0.33 23.40 0.42
C LYS A 156 -1.35 24.52 0.27
N THR A 157 -2.12 24.52 -0.79
CA THR A 157 -3.10 25.57 -1.08
C THR A 157 -4.49 25.26 -0.51
N GLY A 158 -4.81 24.00 -0.29
CA GLY A 158 -6.15 23.53 0.09
C GLY A 158 -6.34 23.22 1.58
N THR A 159 -5.28 23.29 2.40
CA THR A 159 -5.36 23.06 3.84
C THR A 159 -5.16 24.35 4.64
N LYS A 160 -5.69 24.37 5.87
CA LYS A 160 -5.68 25.58 6.72
C LYS A 160 -4.26 26.11 7.01
N ALA A 161 -3.32 25.22 7.32
CA ALA A 161 -1.94 25.59 7.63
C ALA A 161 -0.99 25.56 6.42
N GLY A 162 -1.33 24.80 5.39
CA GLY A 162 -0.47 24.62 4.20
C GLY A 162 0.85 23.91 4.47
N THR A 163 0.98 23.20 5.59
CA THR A 163 2.25 22.62 6.06
C THR A 163 2.32 21.10 6.03
N ILE A 164 1.22 20.44 5.71
CA ILE A 164 1.18 18.97 5.60
C ILE A 164 1.95 18.56 4.33
N GLU A 165 2.83 17.58 4.46
CA GLU A 165 3.62 17.00 3.36
C GLU A 165 3.18 15.57 3.06
N ILE A 166 2.91 15.26 1.78
CA ILE A 166 2.78 13.88 1.31
C ILE A 166 4.18 13.30 1.14
N ALA A 167 4.52 12.32 1.96
CA ALA A 167 5.79 11.64 1.96
C ALA A 167 5.71 10.30 1.22
N THR A 168 6.54 10.13 0.21
CA THR A 168 6.60 8.92 -0.64
C THR A 168 8.00 8.29 -0.57
N PRO A 169 8.42 7.76 0.59
CA PRO A 169 9.81 7.33 0.81
C PRO A 169 10.25 6.16 -0.08
N LEU A 170 9.30 5.43 -0.65
CA LEU A 170 9.55 4.23 -1.44
C LEU A 170 9.44 4.46 -2.96
N VAL A 171 8.98 5.64 -3.40
CA VAL A 171 8.54 5.87 -4.78
C VAL A 171 9.62 5.57 -5.81
N ARG A 172 10.89 5.84 -5.51
CA ARG A 172 12.05 5.63 -6.39
C ARG A 172 12.83 4.33 -6.11
N LEU A 173 12.41 3.55 -5.10
CA LEU A 173 13.08 2.31 -4.72
C LEU A 173 12.56 1.14 -5.56
N ARG A 174 13.47 0.22 -5.92
CA ARG A 174 13.09 -1.08 -6.47
C ARG A 174 12.51 -1.97 -5.38
N LYS A 175 11.65 -2.90 -5.74
CA LYS A 175 10.99 -3.82 -4.80
C LYS A 175 11.96 -4.56 -3.87
N ALA A 176 13.12 -4.98 -4.38
CA ALA A 176 14.15 -5.62 -3.55
C ALA A 176 14.78 -4.69 -2.50
N GLU A 177 14.91 -3.40 -2.84
CA GLU A 177 15.41 -2.37 -1.90
C GLU A 177 14.39 -2.11 -0.80
N ILE A 178 13.09 -2.11 -1.14
CA ILE A 178 12.00 -1.99 -0.17
C ILE A 178 12.00 -3.16 0.82
N VAL A 179 12.22 -4.40 0.33
CA VAL A 179 12.34 -5.57 1.21
C VAL A 179 13.54 -5.42 2.15
N ARG A 180 14.72 -5.04 1.65
CA ARG A 180 15.91 -4.84 2.52
C ARG A 180 15.66 -3.76 3.58
N LEU A 181 15.11 -2.60 3.17
CA LEU A 181 14.73 -1.54 4.11
C LEU A 181 13.74 -2.04 5.17
N GLY A 182 12.73 -2.81 4.77
CA GLY A 182 11.76 -3.37 5.70
C GLY A 182 12.39 -4.37 6.68
N LEU A 183 13.36 -5.18 6.23
CA LEU A 183 14.11 -6.08 7.11
C LEU A 183 14.96 -5.30 8.12
N GLU A 184 15.64 -4.24 7.70
CA GLU A 184 16.41 -3.33 8.56
C GLU A 184 15.52 -2.65 9.63
N LEU A 185 14.29 -2.31 9.26
CA LEU A 185 13.29 -1.70 10.14
C LEU A 185 12.54 -2.72 11.01
N ALA A 186 12.81 -4.01 10.88
CA ALA A 186 12.01 -5.09 11.47
C ALA A 186 10.50 -4.95 11.15
N ALA A 187 10.17 -4.51 9.93
CA ALA A 187 8.79 -4.42 9.47
C ALA A 187 8.14 -5.81 9.49
N PRO A 188 6.92 -5.94 10.04
CA PRO A 188 6.28 -7.24 10.22
C PRO A 188 5.71 -7.81 8.91
N PHE A 189 6.59 -8.24 8.02
CA PHE A 189 6.23 -8.81 6.73
C PHE A 189 5.36 -10.07 6.83
N ASP A 190 5.51 -10.82 7.90
CA ASP A 190 4.70 -12.01 8.24
C ASP A 190 3.20 -11.69 8.42
N LEU A 191 2.87 -10.44 8.75
CA LEU A 191 1.50 -9.97 8.95
C LEU A 191 0.90 -9.32 7.70
N THR A 192 1.70 -9.09 6.64
CA THR A 192 1.25 -8.40 5.43
C THR A 192 0.47 -9.31 4.48
N TRP A 193 -0.36 -8.72 3.62
CA TRP A 193 -1.09 -9.43 2.59
C TRP A 193 -1.08 -8.67 1.26
N SER A 194 -0.78 -9.37 0.18
CA SER A 194 -0.69 -8.77 -1.16
C SER A 194 -1.50 -9.52 -2.22
N CYS A 195 -1.90 -10.78 -1.95
CA CYS A 195 -2.63 -11.58 -2.92
C CYS A 195 -4.01 -10.97 -3.24
N TYR A 196 -4.34 -10.87 -4.53
CA TYR A 196 -5.62 -10.34 -4.99
C TYR A 196 -6.75 -11.40 -5.06
N SER A 197 -6.40 -12.69 -5.01
CA SER A 197 -7.33 -13.77 -5.33
C SER A 197 -7.72 -14.64 -4.14
N ARG A 198 -6.92 -14.72 -3.09
CA ARG A 198 -7.13 -15.60 -1.94
C ARG A 198 -6.95 -14.88 -0.63
N GLN A 199 -7.55 -15.41 0.45
CA GLN A 199 -7.53 -14.82 1.79
C GLN A 199 -6.84 -15.69 2.85
N ASP A 200 -6.59 -16.96 2.57
CA ASP A 200 -5.97 -17.95 3.47
C ASP A 200 -4.46 -18.13 3.23
N LYS A 201 -4.12 -18.64 2.04
CA LYS A 201 -2.75 -18.78 1.53
C LYS A 201 -2.63 -18.00 0.21
N ALA A 202 -1.58 -17.22 0.05
CA ALA A 202 -1.37 -16.44 -1.17
C ALA A 202 -1.27 -17.35 -2.40
N CYS A 203 -1.87 -16.97 -3.54
CA CYS A 203 -1.94 -17.83 -4.72
C CYS A 203 -0.58 -18.08 -5.40
N GLY A 204 0.38 -17.18 -5.22
CA GLY A 204 1.72 -17.26 -5.82
C GLY A 204 1.79 -16.90 -7.32
N VAL A 205 0.65 -16.66 -7.98
CA VAL A 205 0.57 -16.56 -9.46
C VAL A 205 -0.06 -15.25 -9.97
N CYS A 206 -0.78 -14.47 -9.15
CA CYS A 206 -1.22 -13.13 -9.56
C CYS A 206 -0.03 -12.16 -9.60
N ASP A 207 -0.17 -11.04 -10.31
CA ASP A 207 0.89 -10.04 -10.48
C ASP A 207 1.49 -9.58 -9.14
N SER A 208 0.67 -9.27 -8.15
CA SER A 208 1.14 -8.85 -6.83
C SER A 208 1.94 -9.96 -6.11
N CYS A 209 1.53 -11.24 -6.20
CA CYS A 209 2.29 -12.35 -5.65
C CYS A 209 3.62 -12.56 -6.37
N VAL A 210 3.62 -12.49 -7.71
CA VAL A 210 4.83 -12.67 -8.53
C VAL A 210 5.84 -11.56 -8.22
N LEU A 211 5.41 -10.29 -8.22
CA LEU A 211 6.28 -9.16 -7.89
C LEU A 211 6.83 -9.27 -6.46
N ARG A 212 6.02 -9.68 -5.50
CA ARG A 212 6.43 -9.87 -4.11
C ARG A 212 7.48 -10.98 -3.97
N LEU A 213 7.24 -12.15 -4.56
CA LEU A 213 8.19 -13.28 -4.53
C LEU A 213 9.52 -12.92 -5.18
N ARG A 214 9.49 -12.23 -6.33
CA ARG A 214 10.68 -11.72 -7.02
C ARG A 214 11.45 -10.73 -6.14
N ALA A 215 10.76 -9.85 -5.42
CA ALA A 215 11.36 -8.85 -4.53
C ALA A 215 12.11 -9.51 -3.37
N PHE A 216 11.49 -10.48 -2.68
CA PHE A 216 12.14 -11.22 -1.60
C PHE A 216 13.34 -12.02 -2.10
N ALA A 217 13.21 -12.74 -3.23
CA ALA A 217 14.32 -13.49 -3.83
C ALA A 217 15.50 -12.58 -4.20
N ALA A 218 15.25 -11.43 -4.84
CA ALA A 218 16.27 -10.45 -5.21
C ALA A 218 16.89 -9.71 -3.99
N ALA A 219 16.18 -9.69 -2.86
CA ALA A 219 16.71 -9.20 -1.59
C ALA A 219 17.57 -10.26 -0.84
N GLY A 220 17.58 -11.51 -1.32
CA GLY A 220 18.26 -12.63 -0.66
C GLY A 220 17.51 -13.14 0.57
N ALA A 221 16.21 -12.92 0.65
CA ALA A 221 15.37 -13.30 1.78
C ALA A 221 14.21 -14.22 1.34
N ARG A 222 13.69 -14.99 2.29
CA ARG A 222 12.46 -15.77 2.08
C ARG A 222 11.26 -14.95 2.50
N ASP A 223 10.22 -14.95 1.67
CA ASP A 223 8.94 -14.35 2.03
C ASP A 223 8.28 -15.12 3.18
N PRO A 224 7.91 -14.47 4.29
CA PRO A 224 7.38 -15.14 5.47
C PRO A 224 5.90 -15.53 5.39
N ILE A 225 5.13 -15.05 4.38
CA ILE A 225 3.71 -15.41 4.29
C ILE A 225 3.50 -16.80 3.68
N PRO A 226 2.38 -17.48 4.01
CA PRO A 226 2.08 -18.78 3.42
C PRO A 226 1.59 -18.66 1.98
N TYR A 227 2.06 -19.56 1.11
CA TYR A 227 1.60 -19.73 -0.26
C TYR A 227 0.84 -21.04 -0.44
N ALA A 228 -0.14 -21.05 -1.34
CA ALA A 228 -0.78 -22.29 -1.78
C ALA A 228 0.25 -23.15 -2.52
N GLU A 229 0.21 -24.46 -2.30
CA GLU A 229 0.98 -25.40 -3.11
C GLU A 229 0.52 -25.28 -4.57
N LYS A 230 1.47 -25.32 -5.52
CA LYS A 230 1.10 -25.41 -6.94
C LYS A 230 0.31 -26.69 -7.10
N GLU A 231 -0.97 -26.60 -7.47
CA GLU A 231 -1.71 -27.77 -7.97
C GLU A 231 -0.93 -28.24 -9.21
N ILE A 232 -0.26 -29.38 -9.09
CA ILE A 232 0.31 -30.08 -10.24
C ILE A 232 -0.91 -30.67 -10.94
N VAL A 233 -1.45 -29.96 -11.92
CA VAL A 233 -2.40 -30.55 -12.86
C VAL A 233 -1.58 -31.54 -13.68
N GLU A 234 -1.62 -32.82 -13.29
CA GLU A 234 -1.15 -33.92 -14.13
C GLU A 234 -2.00 -33.89 -15.41
N SER A 235 -1.37 -33.47 -16.52
CA SER A 235 -1.93 -33.50 -17.88
C SER A 235 -1.69 -34.84 -18.53
#